data_81073dec5d9c6ace4baeb93a104ec169
#
_entry.id   81073dec5d9c6ace4baeb93a104ec169
#
_cell.length_a   1.000
_cell.length_b   1.000
_cell.length_c   1.000
_cell.angle_alpha   90.00
_cell.angle_beta   90.00
_cell.angle_gamma   90.00
#
_symmetry.space_group_name_H-M   'P 1'
#
loop_
_entity.id
_entity.type
_entity.pdbx_description
1 polymer ?
#
loop_
_entity_poly.entity_id
_entity_poly.type
_entity_poly.pdbx_seq_one_letter_code
_entity_poly.pdbx_strand_id
1 'polypeptide(L)'
;MSFGTEAGYLGDLYYDLAMSSLNRLALACAAELKPHGVAAVAVSPGFVRTERVRDAGLAEDATESPLYAGRAIAALAADPDVMRHSGGTLFAADLARAYGFTDADGAQPPRFTPPT
;
A
#
# COMPACT_ATOMS: atom_id res chain seq x y z
N MET A 1 4.34 3.65 -3.61
CA MET A 1 4.99 2.95 -2.51
C MET A 1 5.26 3.94 -1.39
N SER A 2 4.84 3.62 -0.21
CA SER A 2 4.91 4.53 0.93
C SER A 2 6.03 4.07 1.86
N PHE A 3 7.01 4.94 2.07
CA PHE A 3 8.09 4.73 3.02
C PHE A 3 7.88 5.71 4.16
N GLY A 4 7.90 5.34 5.33
CA GLY A 4 7.69 6.22 6.49
C GLY A 4 8.28 5.61 7.73
N THR A 5 9.09 4.58 7.53
CA THR A 5 9.79 3.89 8.59
C THR A 5 11.29 4.01 8.36
N GLU A 6 12.06 3.87 9.40
CA GLU A 6 13.52 3.95 9.32
C GLU A 6 14.10 2.98 8.27
N ALA A 7 13.49 1.82 8.12
CA ALA A 7 13.96 0.81 7.16
C ALA A 7 13.61 1.12 5.71
N GLY A 8 12.81 2.14 5.44
CA GLY A 8 12.29 2.41 4.11
C GLY A 8 12.92 3.56 3.36
N TYR A 9 13.95 4.20 3.92
CA TYR A 9 14.57 5.37 3.27
C TYR A 9 15.46 4.94 2.10
N LEU A 10 15.14 5.44 0.91
CA LEU A 10 15.84 5.10 -0.32
C LEU A 10 16.74 6.23 -0.87
N GLY A 11 17.06 7.22 -0.05
CA GLY A 11 18.00 8.27 -0.44
C GLY A 11 17.38 9.47 -1.18
N ASP A 12 16.06 9.59 -1.20
CA ASP A 12 15.35 10.73 -1.79
C ASP A 12 14.51 11.43 -0.72
N LEU A 13 15.00 12.56 -0.23
CA LEU A 13 14.36 13.31 0.84
C LEU A 13 12.94 13.76 0.48
N TYR A 14 12.77 14.31 -0.71
CA TYR A 14 11.47 14.87 -1.11
C TYR A 14 10.43 13.77 -1.32
N TYR A 15 10.83 12.68 -1.96
CA TYR A 15 9.97 11.52 -2.14
C TYR A 15 9.56 10.91 -0.79
N ASP A 16 10.53 10.75 0.10
CA ASP A 16 10.29 10.19 1.43
C ASP A 16 9.31 11.05 2.23
N LEU A 17 9.52 12.37 2.25
CA LEU A 17 8.63 13.30 2.94
C LEU A 17 7.22 13.28 2.34
N ALA A 18 7.10 13.25 1.03
CA ALA A 18 5.80 13.19 0.36
C ALA A 18 5.04 11.92 0.73
N MET A 19 5.70 10.76 0.68
CA MET A 19 5.06 9.48 1.00
C MET A 19 4.74 9.37 2.50
N SER A 20 5.62 9.84 3.37
CA SER A 20 5.40 9.84 4.82
C SER A 20 4.24 10.76 5.21
N SER A 21 4.07 11.88 4.52
CA SER A 21 2.95 12.80 4.78
C SER A 21 1.60 12.17 4.43
N LEU A 22 1.54 11.28 3.43
CA LEU A 22 0.30 10.54 3.12
C LEU A 22 -0.08 9.59 4.25
N ASN A 23 0.88 8.92 4.87
CA ASN A 23 0.62 8.07 6.02
C ASN A 23 0.11 8.88 7.20
N ARG A 24 0.71 10.03 7.45
CA ARG A 24 0.28 10.93 8.52
C ARG A 24 -1.10 11.50 8.26
N LEU A 25 -1.41 11.84 7.01
CA LEU A 25 -2.73 12.30 6.60
C LEU A 25 -3.80 11.25 6.90
N ALA A 26 -3.55 9.99 6.57
CA ALA A 26 -4.49 8.90 6.85
C ALA A 26 -4.75 8.78 8.36
N LEU A 27 -3.71 8.85 9.18
CA LEU A 27 -3.83 8.79 10.64
C LEU A 27 -4.66 9.96 11.18
N ALA A 28 -4.38 11.18 10.72
CA ALA A 28 -5.11 12.38 11.16
C ALA A 28 -6.57 12.35 10.72
N CYS A 29 -6.85 11.99 9.47
CA CYS A 29 -8.20 11.83 8.97
C CYS A 29 -8.98 10.77 9.75
N ALA A 30 -8.34 9.65 10.05
CA ALA A 30 -8.97 8.58 10.83
C ALA A 30 -9.39 9.09 12.21
N ALA A 31 -8.53 9.86 12.86
CA ALA A 31 -8.84 10.41 14.18
C ALA A 31 -9.99 11.42 14.14
N GLU A 32 -9.96 12.33 13.18
CA GLU A 32 -10.97 13.38 13.08
C GLU A 32 -12.32 12.87 12.56
N LEU A 33 -12.33 11.86 11.71
CA LEU A 33 -13.55 11.34 11.09
C LEU A 33 -14.16 10.17 11.86
N LYS A 34 -13.49 9.66 12.86
CA LYS A 34 -13.99 8.54 13.68
C LYS A 34 -15.40 8.81 14.24
N PRO A 35 -15.72 9.99 14.79
CA PRO A 35 -17.07 10.27 15.30
C PRO A 35 -18.17 10.22 14.23
N HIS A 36 -17.78 10.30 12.96
CA HIS A 36 -18.69 10.26 11.82
C HIS A 36 -18.80 8.88 11.17
N GLY A 37 -18.11 7.87 11.73
CA GLY A 37 -18.13 6.53 11.17
C GLY A 37 -17.38 6.39 9.84
N VAL A 38 -16.42 7.26 9.56
CA VAL A 38 -15.65 7.26 8.33
C VAL A 38 -14.25 6.72 8.60
N ALA A 39 -13.84 5.69 7.86
CA ALA A 39 -12.51 5.11 7.93
C ALA A 39 -11.56 5.84 6.98
N ALA A 40 -10.31 5.99 7.39
CA ALA A 40 -9.24 6.48 6.55
C ALA A 40 -8.02 5.57 6.70
N VAL A 41 -7.51 5.07 5.58
CA VAL A 41 -6.38 4.14 5.55
C VAL A 41 -5.41 4.54 4.47
N ALA A 42 -4.12 4.33 4.71
CA ALA A 42 -3.10 4.39 3.69
C ALA A 42 -2.82 2.98 3.18
N VAL A 43 -2.80 2.81 1.86
CA VAL A 43 -2.46 1.52 1.25
C VAL A 43 -1.12 1.65 0.57
N SER A 44 -0.19 0.79 0.95
CA SER A 44 1.14 0.75 0.38
C SER A 44 1.27 -0.46 -0.54
N PRO A 45 1.41 -0.26 -1.85
CA PRO A 45 1.76 -1.35 -2.75
C PRO A 45 3.24 -1.70 -2.56
N GLY A 46 3.64 -2.85 -3.10
CA GLY A 46 5.05 -3.18 -3.23
C GLY A 46 5.66 -2.47 -4.44
N PHE A 47 6.59 -3.13 -5.11
CA PHE A 47 7.19 -2.59 -6.33
C PHE A 47 6.24 -2.79 -7.50
N VAL A 48 5.54 -1.74 -7.90
CA VAL A 48 4.50 -1.82 -8.93
C VAL A 48 5.13 -1.87 -10.32
N ARG A 49 4.72 -2.86 -11.12
CA ARG A 49 5.15 -3.04 -12.50
C ARG A 49 4.43 -2.06 -13.42
N THR A 50 4.88 -0.81 -13.42
CA THR A 50 4.45 0.22 -14.35
C THR A 50 5.34 0.20 -15.59
N GLU A 51 4.98 0.92 -16.64
CA GLU A 51 5.84 1.08 -17.82
C GLU A 51 7.22 1.62 -17.44
N ARG A 52 7.25 2.57 -16.52
CA ARG A 52 8.49 3.17 -16.02
C ARG A 52 9.39 2.13 -15.35
N VAL A 53 8.82 1.21 -14.59
CA VAL A 53 9.55 0.13 -13.92
C VAL A 53 10.09 -0.86 -14.95
N ARG A 54 9.31 -1.21 -15.97
CA ARG A 54 9.74 -2.08 -17.08
C ARG A 54 10.90 -1.46 -17.84
N ASP A 55 10.80 -0.17 -18.16
CA ASP A 55 11.83 0.57 -18.90
C ASP A 55 13.14 0.66 -18.10
N ALA A 56 13.06 0.62 -16.78
CA ALA A 56 14.23 0.59 -15.91
C ALA A 56 14.90 -0.80 -15.84
N GLY A 57 14.32 -1.83 -16.45
CA GLY A 57 14.89 -3.17 -16.49
C GLY A 57 14.85 -3.94 -15.19
N LEU A 58 13.91 -3.60 -14.30
CA LEU A 58 13.74 -4.27 -13.02
C LEU A 58 13.06 -5.63 -13.21
N ALA A 59 13.43 -6.60 -12.35
CA ALA A 59 12.93 -7.96 -12.44
C ALA A 59 11.41 -8.03 -12.25
N GLU A 60 10.73 -8.68 -13.18
CA GLU A 60 9.26 -8.80 -13.15
C GLU A 60 8.78 -9.61 -11.94
N ASP A 61 9.53 -10.62 -11.53
CA ASP A 61 9.15 -11.51 -10.42
C ASP A 61 9.05 -10.79 -9.07
N ALA A 62 9.76 -9.66 -8.92
CA ALA A 62 9.75 -8.87 -7.69
C ALA A 62 8.71 -7.75 -7.71
N THR A 63 7.87 -7.69 -8.74
CA THR A 63 6.92 -6.60 -8.94
C THR A 63 5.48 -7.07 -8.87
N GLU A 64 4.61 -6.14 -8.49
CA GLU A 64 3.15 -6.32 -8.52
C GLU A 64 2.58 -5.60 -9.74
N SER A 65 1.45 -6.09 -10.27
CA SER A 65 0.74 -5.31 -11.26
C SER A 65 -0.05 -4.17 -10.58
N PRO A 66 -0.41 -3.09 -11.30
CA PRO A 66 -1.28 -2.05 -10.75
C PRO A 66 -2.63 -2.57 -10.26
N LEU A 67 -3.10 -3.67 -10.84
CA LEU A 67 -4.37 -4.30 -10.46
C LEU A 67 -4.34 -4.85 -9.03
N TYR A 68 -3.18 -5.26 -8.55
CA TYR A 68 -3.05 -5.82 -7.19
C TYR A 68 -3.43 -4.79 -6.13
N ALA A 69 -2.87 -3.58 -6.23
CA ALA A 69 -3.24 -2.47 -5.34
C ALA A 69 -4.72 -2.09 -5.52
N GLY A 70 -5.22 -2.09 -6.76
CA GLY A 70 -6.64 -1.83 -7.04
C GLY A 70 -7.56 -2.85 -6.38
N ARG A 71 -7.20 -4.12 -6.40
CA ARG A 71 -7.95 -5.19 -5.72
C ARG A 71 -7.93 -5.02 -4.20
N ALA A 72 -6.81 -4.56 -3.63
CA ALA A 72 -6.72 -4.26 -2.21
C ALA A 72 -7.70 -3.15 -1.81
N ILE A 73 -7.75 -2.08 -2.59
CA ILE A 73 -8.66 -0.96 -2.35
C ILE A 73 -10.12 -1.42 -2.51
N ALA A 74 -10.42 -2.21 -3.51
CA ALA A 74 -11.76 -2.75 -3.72
C ALA A 74 -12.21 -3.64 -2.56
N ALA A 75 -11.32 -4.48 -2.05
CA ALA A 75 -11.61 -5.34 -0.89
C ALA A 75 -11.90 -4.52 0.36
N LEU A 76 -11.12 -3.47 0.61
CA LEU A 76 -11.36 -2.55 1.73
C LEU A 76 -12.70 -1.83 1.59
N ALA A 77 -13.02 -1.34 0.38
CA ALA A 77 -14.26 -0.64 0.12
C ALA A 77 -15.49 -1.53 0.31
N ALA A 78 -15.36 -2.82 0.06
CA ALA A 78 -16.43 -3.81 0.22
C ALA A 78 -16.55 -4.38 1.63
N ASP A 79 -15.59 -4.10 2.50
CA ASP A 79 -15.56 -4.68 3.86
C ASP A 79 -16.47 -3.87 4.80
N PRO A 80 -17.56 -4.48 5.31
CA PRO A 80 -18.45 -3.78 6.26
C PRO A 80 -17.78 -3.47 7.60
N ASP A 81 -16.65 -4.10 7.88
CA ASP A 81 -15.90 -3.93 9.14
C ASP A 81 -14.56 -3.19 8.89
N VAL A 82 -14.51 -2.34 7.87
CA VAL A 82 -13.31 -1.61 7.48
C VAL A 82 -12.79 -0.68 8.58
N MET A 83 -13.62 -0.27 9.52
CA MET A 83 -13.23 0.60 10.63
C MET A 83 -12.10 0.02 11.48
N ARG A 84 -11.96 -1.32 11.55
CA ARG A 84 -10.86 -1.95 12.27
C ARG A 84 -9.48 -1.60 11.69
N HIS A 85 -9.44 -1.20 10.43
CA HIS A 85 -8.21 -0.81 9.73
C HIS A 85 -7.96 0.70 9.76
N SER A 86 -8.93 1.51 10.21
CA SER A 86 -8.82 2.96 10.16
C SER A 86 -7.61 3.47 10.94
N GLY A 87 -6.88 4.39 10.33
CA GLY A 87 -5.66 4.96 10.88
C GLY A 87 -4.40 4.17 10.56
N GLY A 88 -4.52 3.00 9.92
CA GLY A 88 -3.40 2.15 9.59
C GLY A 88 -2.75 2.48 8.26
N THR A 89 -1.50 2.07 8.12
CA THR A 89 -0.82 1.93 6.85
C THR A 89 -0.79 0.44 6.52
N LEU A 90 -1.48 0.06 5.46
CA LEU A 90 -1.70 -1.33 5.11
C LEU A 90 -0.95 -1.68 3.83
N PHE A 91 -0.39 -2.88 3.78
CA PHE A 91 0.31 -3.35 2.59
C PHE A 91 -0.62 -4.21 1.74
N ALA A 92 -0.58 -4.01 0.43
CA ALA A 92 -1.40 -4.77 -0.51
C ALA A 92 -1.17 -6.28 -0.36
N ALA A 93 0.07 -6.70 -0.14
CA ALA A 93 0.41 -8.10 0.07
C ALA A 93 -0.27 -8.70 1.30
N ASP A 94 -0.32 -7.96 2.41
CA ASP A 94 -0.98 -8.42 3.63
C ASP A 94 -2.49 -8.47 3.45
N LEU A 95 -3.05 -7.49 2.75
CA LEU A 95 -4.49 -7.46 2.43
C LEU A 95 -4.89 -8.60 1.51
N ALA A 96 -4.02 -8.97 0.56
CA ALA A 96 -4.27 -10.10 -0.33
C ALA A 96 -4.43 -11.40 0.44
N ARG A 97 -3.61 -11.61 1.45
CA ARG A 97 -3.71 -12.78 2.31
C ARG A 97 -4.95 -12.73 3.19
N ALA A 98 -5.25 -11.57 3.75
CA ALA A 98 -6.40 -11.39 4.65
C ALA A 98 -7.74 -11.54 3.92
N TYR A 99 -7.86 -10.99 2.71
CA TYR A 99 -9.10 -11.01 1.93
C TYR A 99 -9.16 -12.12 0.90
N GLY A 100 -8.05 -12.81 0.63
CA GLY A 100 -8.02 -13.95 -0.27
C GLY A 100 -7.99 -13.60 -1.75
N PHE A 101 -7.49 -12.42 -2.14
CA PHE A 101 -7.34 -12.07 -3.55
C PHE A 101 -5.91 -12.31 -4.05
N THR A 102 -5.77 -12.33 -5.36
CA THR A 102 -4.48 -12.52 -6.05
C THR A 102 -4.21 -11.37 -7.01
N ASP A 103 -2.99 -11.29 -7.52
CA ASP A 103 -2.66 -10.44 -8.65
C ASP A 103 -3.26 -10.99 -9.95
N ALA A 104 -3.12 -10.27 -11.04
CA ALA A 104 -3.69 -10.59 -12.34
C ALA A 104 -3.28 -11.97 -12.87
N ASP A 105 -2.07 -12.41 -12.54
CA ASP A 105 -1.52 -13.72 -12.93
C ASP A 105 -1.86 -14.85 -11.95
N GLY A 106 -2.65 -14.59 -10.93
CA GLY A 106 -3.00 -15.55 -9.90
C GLY A 106 -1.99 -15.66 -8.77
N ALA A 107 -0.92 -14.88 -8.79
CA ALA A 107 0.09 -14.88 -7.74
C ALA A 107 -0.33 -14.01 -6.56
N GLN A 108 0.35 -14.21 -5.42
CA GLN A 108 0.29 -13.32 -4.26
C GLN A 108 1.70 -12.81 -3.98
N PRO A 109 2.16 -11.76 -4.69
CA PRO A 109 3.49 -11.22 -4.46
C PRO A 109 3.69 -10.87 -2.98
N PRO A 110 4.87 -11.16 -2.41
CA PRO A 110 5.14 -10.87 -1.01
C PRO A 110 5.31 -9.36 -0.80
N ARG A 111 5.23 -8.97 0.47
CA ARG A 111 5.49 -7.60 0.87
C ARG A 111 6.90 -7.18 0.44
N PHE A 112 6.99 -6.03 -0.22
CA PHE A 112 8.29 -5.48 -0.59
C PHE A 112 9.05 -5.03 0.66
N THR A 113 10.29 -5.47 0.77
CA THR A 113 11.21 -5.02 1.83
C THR A 113 12.35 -4.24 1.18
N PRO A 114 12.47 -2.93 1.46
CA PRO A 114 13.58 -2.15 0.92
C PRO A 114 14.92 -2.69 1.39
N PRO A 115 15.97 -2.60 0.57
CA PRO A 115 17.30 -2.97 1.00
C PRO A 115 17.77 -2.03 2.12
N THR A 116 18.43 -2.60 3.09
CA THR A 116 19.02 -1.88 4.23
C THR A 116 20.45 -1.41 3.94
#